data_cb6476049872029945d252d129fbffc0
#
_entry.id   cb6476049872029945d252d129fbffc0
#
_cell.length_a   1.000
_cell.length_b   1.000
_cell.length_c   1.000
_cell.angle_alpha   90.00
_cell.angle_beta   90.00
_cell.angle_gamma   90.00
#
_symmetry.space_group_name_H-M   'P 1'
#
loop_
_entity.id
_entity.type
_entity.pdbx_description
1 polymer ?
#
loop_
_entity_poly.entity_id
_entity_poly.type
_entity_poly.pdbx_seq_one_letter_code
_entity_poly.pdbx_strand_id
1 'polypeptide(L)'
;TAAGEKKVGFFSSALSWIRLNPSFVILFSVVFVFAGMKGCWNSLSKVGVAQNYQPDQPIAFSHQLHAGEQGIDCNYCHHSARESAHSGIPSANVCMNCHTHINEGRSEEGTKEINKIYAALGFDPNSKTYIPGYEQKPIEWVRIHNLPDLAYFNHAQHVNVAGLECQTCHDEVEEMEVAYQHSKLTMGWFNSCF
;
A
#
# COMPACT_ATOMS: atom_id res chain seq x y z
N THR A 1 41.53 40.59 -51.27
CA THR A 1 41.52 40.54 -49.80
C THR A 1 40.17 39.95 -49.32
N ALA A 2 40.16 38.64 -49.07
CA ALA A 2 38.99 37.95 -48.51
C ALA A 2 38.90 38.23 -47.03
N ALA A 3 37.83 38.93 -46.61
CA ALA A 3 37.50 39.12 -45.18
C ALA A 3 37.02 37.80 -44.61
N GLY A 4 37.79 37.24 -43.68
CA GLY A 4 37.43 36.00 -42.97
C GLY A 4 36.19 36.20 -42.10
N GLU A 5 35.09 35.57 -42.46
CA GLU A 5 33.91 35.46 -41.60
C GLU A 5 34.29 34.74 -40.33
N LYS A 6 34.33 35.45 -39.21
CA LYS A 6 34.44 34.85 -37.89
C LYS A 6 33.14 34.04 -37.64
N LYS A 7 33.21 32.71 -37.64
CA LYS A 7 32.13 31.84 -37.14
C LYS A 7 31.85 32.21 -35.71
N VAL A 8 30.75 32.90 -35.48
CA VAL A 8 30.24 33.19 -34.13
C VAL A 8 29.89 31.86 -33.52
N GLY A 9 30.60 31.47 -32.46
CA GLY A 9 30.37 30.18 -31.81
C GLY A 9 28.95 30.08 -31.22
N PHE A 10 28.36 28.89 -31.23
CA PHE A 10 27.01 28.62 -30.71
C PHE A 10 26.73 29.27 -29.34
N PHE A 11 27.72 29.25 -28.45
CA PHE A 11 27.61 29.85 -27.10
C PHE A 11 27.52 31.39 -27.16
N SER A 12 28.21 32.06 -28.07
CA SER A 12 28.14 33.53 -28.17
C SER A 12 26.82 34.01 -28.76
N SER A 13 26.24 33.26 -29.70
CA SER A 13 24.90 33.56 -30.23
C SER A 13 23.79 33.29 -29.20
N ALA A 14 23.91 32.24 -28.40
CA ALA A 14 22.97 31.97 -27.30
C ALA A 14 23.02 33.07 -26.23
N LEU A 15 24.19 33.51 -25.79
CA LEU A 15 24.35 34.59 -24.82
C LEU A 15 23.80 35.92 -25.33
N SER A 16 23.98 36.24 -26.62
CA SER A 16 23.38 37.44 -27.19
C SER A 16 21.87 37.38 -27.27
N TRP A 17 21.30 36.20 -27.59
CA TRP A 17 19.85 36.01 -27.60
C TRP A 17 19.25 36.18 -26.21
N ILE A 18 19.88 35.60 -25.18
CA ILE A 18 19.49 35.74 -23.78
C ILE A 18 19.41 37.21 -23.35
N ARG A 19 20.44 38.01 -23.71
CA ARG A 19 20.47 39.45 -23.39
C ARG A 19 19.39 40.24 -24.09
N LEU A 20 19.01 39.85 -25.31
CA LEU A 20 18.00 40.53 -26.11
C LEU A 20 16.57 40.13 -25.75
N ASN A 21 16.39 39.01 -25.03
CA ASN A 21 15.07 38.47 -24.70
C ASN A 21 14.89 38.21 -23.18
N PRO A 22 15.07 39.20 -22.31
CA PRO A 22 15.04 39.00 -20.86
C PRO A 22 13.69 38.45 -20.36
N SER A 23 12.58 38.85 -20.99
CA SER A 23 11.25 38.37 -20.60
C SER A 23 11.06 36.86 -20.78
N PHE A 24 11.61 36.32 -21.90
CA PHE A 24 11.59 34.85 -22.10
C PHE A 24 12.49 34.15 -21.11
N VAL A 25 13.63 34.68 -20.77
CA VAL A 25 14.55 34.11 -19.79
C VAL A 25 13.90 34.07 -18.41
N ILE A 26 13.24 35.17 -18.00
CA ILE A 26 12.51 35.25 -16.74
C ILE A 26 11.39 34.22 -16.74
N LEU A 27 10.58 34.17 -17.80
CA LEU A 27 9.47 33.21 -17.90
C LEU A 27 9.97 31.75 -17.78
N PHE A 28 10.99 31.38 -18.54
CA PHE A 28 11.57 30.05 -18.48
C PHE A 28 12.16 29.73 -17.09
N SER A 29 12.83 30.69 -16.47
CA SER A 29 13.38 30.53 -15.12
C SER A 29 12.26 30.31 -14.09
N VAL A 30 11.18 31.07 -14.18
CA VAL A 30 10.01 30.91 -13.30
C VAL A 30 9.38 29.53 -13.49
N VAL A 31 9.12 29.12 -14.74
CA VAL A 31 8.57 27.79 -15.05
C VAL A 31 9.50 26.68 -14.54
N PHE A 32 10.81 26.81 -14.75
CA PHE A 32 11.79 25.83 -14.28
C PHE A 32 11.82 25.71 -12.75
N VAL A 33 11.77 26.86 -12.05
CA VAL A 33 11.70 26.88 -10.58
C VAL A 33 10.42 26.21 -10.09
N PHE A 34 9.25 26.54 -10.67
CA PHE A 34 7.99 25.89 -10.30
C PHE A 34 7.98 24.39 -10.60
N ALA A 35 8.52 23.97 -11.75
CA ALA A 35 8.64 22.56 -12.08
C ALA A 35 9.60 21.82 -11.10
N GLY A 36 10.71 22.46 -10.75
CA GLY A 36 11.65 21.95 -9.76
C GLY A 36 11.03 21.84 -8.37
N MET A 37 10.31 22.87 -7.93
CA MET A 37 9.57 22.84 -6.65
C MET A 37 8.51 21.74 -6.62
N LYS A 38 7.73 21.57 -7.70
CA LYS A 38 6.76 20.49 -7.83
C LYS A 38 7.44 19.11 -7.80
N GLY A 39 8.55 18.93 -8.50
CA GLY A 39 9.34 17.70 -8.47
C GLY A 39 9.89 17.38 -7.08
N CYS A 40 10.46 18.38 -6.41
CA CYS A 40 10.94 18.28 -5.06
C CYS A 40 9.82 17.92 -4.07
N TRP A 41 8.69 18.61 -4.17
CA TRP A 41 7.50 18.33 -3.36
C TRP A 41 7.02 16.89 -3.55
N ASN A 42 6.87 16.42 -4.80
CA ASN A 42 6.45 15.07 -5.11
C ASN A 42 7.43 13.99 -4.58
N SER A 43 8.72 14.31 -4.53
CA SER A 43 9.73 13.39 -3.98
C SER A 43 9.72 13.38 -2.45
N LEU A 44 9.65 14.56 -1.84
CA LEU A 44 9.63 14.70 -0.38
C LEU A 44 8.34 14.14 0.24
N SER A 45 7.19 14.30 -0.43
CA SER A 45 5.91 13.76 0.03
C SER A 45 5.84 12.23 0.03
N LYS A 46 6.78 11.55 -0.60
CA LYS A 46 6.91 10.09 -0.60
C LYS A 46 7.88 9.55 0.46
N VAL A 47 8.61 10.43 1.15
CA VAL A 47 9.53 10.02 2.20
C VAL A 47 8.76 9.52 3.41
N GLY A 48 9.08 8.31 3.86
CA GLY A 48 8.37 7.64 4.97
C GLY A 48 7.02 7.02 4.60
N VAL A 49 6.64 7.07 3.31
CA VAL A 49 5.42 6.45 2.81
C VAL A 49 5.80 5.40 1.77
N ALA A 50 5.48 4.16 2.05
CA ALA A 50 5.74 3.03 1.15
C ALA A 50 4.60 2.87 0.14
N GLN A 51 4.42 3.88 -0.74
CA GLN A 51 3.38 3.84 -1.78
C GLN A 51 3.57 2.63 -2.70
N ASN A 52 2.50 1.88 -2.96
CA ASN A 52 2.48 0.63 -3.73
C ASN A 52 3.37 -0.47 -3.12
N TYR A 53 3.64 -0.39 -1.82
CA TYR A 53 4.37 -1.43 -1.12
C TYR A 53 3.53 -2.71 -1.07
N GLN A 54 4.05 -3.77 -1.65
CA GLN A 54 3.42 -5.08 -1.79
C GLN A 54 4.44 -6.15 -1.42
N PRO A 55 4.66 -6.39 -0.13
CA PRO A 55 5.62 -7.40 0.31
C PRO A 55 5.08 -8.81 0.14
N ASP A 56 5.97 -9.76 -0.01
CA ASP A 56 5.64 -11.18 0.11
C ASP A 56 5.13 -11.46 1.51
N GLN A 57 4.01 -12.17 1.60
CA GLN A 57 3.41 -12.56 2.86
C GLN A 57 3.73 -14.03 3.19
N PRO A 58 3.78 -14.43 4.46
CA PRO A 58 4.04 -15.82 4.84
C PRO A 58 2.99 -16.79 4.28
N ILE A 59 1.77 -16.32 4.10
CA ILE A 59 0.68 -17.01 3.43
C ILE A 59 0.13 -16.11 2.34
N ALA A 60 0.01 -16.62 1.12
CA ALA A 60 -0.60 -15.88 0.02
C ALA A 60 -2.13 -15.80 0.21
N PHE A 61 -2.56 -14.84 1.02
CA PHE A 61 -3.97 -14.61 1.30
C PHE A 61 -4.59 -13.68 0.25
N SER A 62 -5.65 -14.14 -0.41
CA SER A 62 -6.39 -13.35 -1.40
C SER A 62 -7.60 -12.67 -0.76
N HIS A 63 -7.60 -11.33 -0.71
CA HIS A 63 -8.78 -10.57 -0.33
C HIS A 63 -9.87 -10.66 -1.41
N GLN A 64 -9.48 -10.73 -2.69
CA GLN A 64 -10.39 -10.90 -3.80
C GLN A 64 -11.23 -12.17 -3.64
N LEU A 65 -10.60 -13.28 -3.28
CA LEU A 65 -11.34 -14.53 -3.05
C LEU A 65 -12.27 -14.43 -1.84
N HIS A 66 -11.76 -13.96 -0.69
CA HIS A 66 -12.51 -14.02 0.57
C HIS A 66 -13.55 -12.91 0.69
N ALA A 67 -13.15 -11.66 0.50
CA ALA A 67 -14.04 -10.51 0.64
C ALA A 67 -14.83 -10.24 -0.66
N GLY A 68 -14.18 -10.31 -1.81
CA GLY A 68 -14.81 -10.04 -3.10
C GLY A 68 -15.78 -11.14 -3.51
N GLU A 69 -15.28 -12.36 -3.74
CA GLU A 69 -16.11 -13.42 -4.31
C GLU A 69 -16.97 -14.14 -3.27
N GLN A 70 -16.45 -14.37 -2.05
CA GLN A 70 -17.21 -15.04 -0.99
C GLN A 70 -18.04 -14.06 -0.14
N GLY A 71 -17.84 -12.73 -0.31
CA GLY A 71 -18.60 -11.70 0.39
C GLY A 71 -18.38 -11.69 1.90
N ILE A 72 -17.22 -12.13 2.38
CA ILE A 72 -16.91 -12.11 3.82
C ILE A 72 -16.66 -10.66 4.24
N ASP A 73 -17.41 -10.17 5.22
CA ASP A 73 -17.30 -8.79 5.71
C ASP A 73 -15.91 -8.52 6.31
N CYS A 74 -15.38 -7.31 6.04
CA CYS A 74 -14.06 -6.89 6.51
C CYS A 74 -13.91 -7.02 8.04
N ASN A 75 -14.97 -6.69 8.78
CA ASN A 75 -14.98 -6.75 10.24
C ASN A 75 -15.01 -8.18 10.80
N TYR A 76 -15.32 -9.18 9.98
CA TYR A 76 -15.22 -10.56 10.42
C TYR A 76 -13.79 -10.94 10.78
N CYS A 77 -12.83 -10.45 9.98
CA CYS A 77 -11.41 -10.67 10.20
C CYS A 77 -10.75 -9.51 10.95
N HIS A 78 -11.10 -8.26 10.62
CA HIS A 78 -10.55 -7.04 11.20
C HIS A 78 -11.47 -6.43 12.27
N HIS A 79 -11.99 -7.25 13.17
CA HIS A 79 -12.99 -6.87 14.18
C HIS A 79 -12.54 -5.70 15.07
N SER A 80 -11.24 -5.58 15.36
CA SER A 80 -10.70 -4.51 16.19
C SER A 80 -10.79 -3.12 15.55
N ALA A 81 -11.06 -3.02 14.26
CA ALA A 81 -11.20 -1.73 13.57
C ALA A 81 -12.32 -0.86 14.13
N ARG A 82 -13.38 -1.46 14.70
CA ARG A 82 -14.49 -0.74 15.34
C ARG A 82 -14.27 -0.43 16.81
N GLU A 83 -13.28 -1.04 17.45
CA GLU A 83 -13.11 -0.99 18.91
C GLU A 83 -11.80 -0.34 19.33
N SER A 84 -10.81 -0.28 18.45
CA SER A 84 -9.44 0.09 18.80
C SER A 84 -8.80 1.05 17.80
N ALA A 85 -7.66 1.61 18.16
CA ALA A 85 -6.82 2.39 17.26
C ALA A 85 -6.26 1.55 16.12
N HIS A 86 -6.06 0.25 16.33
CA HIS A 86 -5.53 -0.69 15.35
C HIS A 86 -6.63 -1.66 14.91
N SER A 87 -6.77 -1.86 13.60
CA SER A 87 -7.73 -2.83 13.05
C SER A 87 -7.39 -4.28 13.42
N GLY A 88 -6.11 -4.55 13.67
CA GLY A 88 -5.60 -5.88 13.93
C GLY A 88 -5.53 -6.76 12.67
N ILE A 89 -4.76 -7.83 12.77
CA ILE A 89 -4.75 -8.95 11.84
C ILE A 89 -5.40 -10.12 12.58
N PRO A 90 -6.30 -10.88 11.93
CA PRO A 90 -6.98 -11.99 12.59
C PRO A 90 -5.97 -13.05 13.03
N SER A 91 -6.21 -13.67 14.20
CA SER A 91 -5.45 -14.84 14.61
C SER A 91 -5.75 -16.01 13.66
N ALA A 92 -4.81 -16.95 13.53
CA ALA A 92 -4.98 -18.13 12.68
C ALA A 92 -6.24 -18.95 13.01
N ASN A 93 -6.74 -18.85 14.25
CA ASN A 93 -7.98 -19.51 14.66
C ASN A 93 -9.21 -18.98 13.92
N VAL A 94 -9.23 -17.72 13.50
CA VAL A 94 -10.33 -17.16 12.70
C VAL A 94 -10.40 -17.84 11.34
N CYS A 95 -9.25 -18.14 10.72
CA CYS A 95 -9.18 -18.90 9.49
C CYS A 95 -9.80 -20.30 9.65
N MET A 96 -9.59 -20.92 10.81
CA MET A 96 -10.08 -22.28 11.12
C MET A 96 -11.60 -22.38 11.24
N ASN A 97 -12.33 -21.27 11.37
CA ASN A 97 -13.79 -21.30 11.37
C ASN A 97 -14.34 -21.90 10.04
N CYS A 98 -13.61 -21.69 8.94
CA CYS A 98 -13.95 -22.28 7.65
C CYS A 98 -12.97 -23.40 7.26
N HIS A 99 -11.66 -23.19 7.46
CA HIS A 99 -10.62 -24.12 7.00
C HIS A 99 -10.52 -25.42 7.82
N THR A 100 -11.25 -25.58 8.91
CA THR A 100 -11.48 -26.90 9.52
C THR A 100 -12.21 -27.85 8.57
N HIS A 101 -12.99 -27.31 7.62
CA HIS A 101 -13.78 -28.10 6.68
C HIS A 101 -13.34 -27.87 5.22
N ILE A 102 -12.87 -26.67 4.88
CA ILE A 102 -12.36 -26.29 3.58
C ILE A 102 -10.84 -26.45 3.60
N ASN A 103 -10.37 -27.65 3.30
CA ASN A 103 -8.96 -28.04 3.37
C ASN A 103 -8.25 -28.04 2.00
N GLU A 104 -9.00 -27.76 0.94
CA GLU A 104 -8.46 -27.66 -0.42
C GLU A 104 -8.72 -26.26 -0.98
N GLY A 105 -7.71 -25.66 -1.59
CA GLY A 105 -7.80 -24.45 -2.37
C GLY A 105 -8.31 -24.70 -3.79
N ARG A 106 -8.57 -23.63 -4.53
CA ARG A 106 -8.95 -23.74 -5.97
C ARG A 106 -7.84 -24.26 -6.85
N SER A 107 -6.60 -24.23 -6.37
CA SER A 107 -5.41 -24.73 -7.02
C SER A 107 -4.55 -25.54 -6.04
N GLU A 108 -3.57 -26.25 -6.57
CA GLU A 108 -2.58 -26.96 -5.74
C GLU A 108 -1.78 -25.97 -4.88
N GLU A 109 -1.43 -24.80 -5.43
CA GLU A 109 -0.76 -23.73 -4.71
C GLU A 109 -1.63 -23.20 -3.58
N GLY A 110 -2.91 -22.93 -3.83
CA GLY A 110 -3.86 -22.52 -2.78
C GLY A 110 -3.99 -23.54 -1.66
N THR A 111 -3.96 -24.84 -2.00
CA THR A 111 -3.96 -25.92 -1.00
C THR A 111 -2.68 -25.89 -0.15
N LYS A 112 -1.52 -25.63 -0.76
CA LYS A 112 -0.26 -25.47 -0.01
C LYS A 112 -0.30 -24.29 0.95
N GLU A 113 -0.95 -23.18 0.56
CA GLU A 113 -1.12 -22.00 1.42
C GLU A 113 -2.02 -22.31 2.62
N ILE A 114 -3.12 -23.03 2.44
CA ILE A 114 -3.98 -23.52 3.54
C ILE A 114 -3.19 -24.42 4.49
N ASN A 115 -2.35 -25.30 3.98
CA ASN A 115 -1.54 -26.19 4.81
C ASN A 115 -0.54 -25.44 5.70
N LYS A 116 -0.12 -24.21 5.35
CA LYS A 116 0.69 -23.36 6.23
C LYS A 116 -0.08 -22.94 7.49
N ILE A 117 -1.41 -22.73 7.39
CA ILE A 117 -2.26 -22.46 8.55
C ILE A 117 -2.27 -23.67 9.49
N TYR A 118 -2.43 -24.86 8.93
CA TYR A 118 -2.42 -26.10 9.69
C TYR A 118 -1.08 -26.34 10.38
N ALA A 119 0.03 -26.10 9.65
CA ALA A 119 1.37 -26.18 10.21
C ALA A 119 1.61 -25.17 11.33
N ALA A 120 1.04 -23.96 11.25
CA ALA A 120 1.14 -22.96 12.31
C ALA A 120 0.39 -23.39 13.57
N LEU A 121 -0.77 -24.01 13.43
CA LEU A 121 -1.66 -24.38 14.53
C LEU A 121 -1.47 -25.83 15.02
N GLY A 122 -0.74 -26.67 14.31
CA GLY A 122 -0.66 -28.09 14.61
C GLY A 122 -1.99 -28.83 14.38
N PHE A 123 -2.66 -28.49 13.27
CA PHE A 123 -3.92 -29.12 12.90
C PHE A 123 -3.71 -30.20 11.84
N ASP A 124 -4.29 -31.39 12.05
CA ASP A 124 -4.29 -32.45 11.05
C ASP A 124 -5.61 -32.44 10.26
N PRO A 125 -5.58 -32.08 8.97
CA PRO A 125 -6.79 -32.00 8.14
C PRO A 125 -7.46 -33.36 7.90
N ASN A 126 -6.74 -34.48 8.03
CA ASN A 126 -7.29 -35.81 7.82
C ASN A 126 -8.13 -36.27 9.01
N SER A 127 -7.61 -36.10 10.20
CA SER A 127 -8.32 -36.43 11.43
C SER A 127 -9.24 -35.31 11.92
N LYS A 128 -9.08 -34.10 11.35
CA LYS A 128 -9.78 -32.86 11.76
C LYS A 128 -9.58 -32.53 13.24
N THR A 129 -8.40 -32.78 13.77
CA THR A 129 -8.06 -32.56 15.17
C THR A 129 -6.73 -31.84 15.32
N TYR A 130 -6.57 -31.16 16.43
CA TYR A 130 -5.28 -30.58 16.80
C TYR A 130 -4.36 -31.67 17.38
N ILE A 131 -3.08 -31.58 17.02
CA ILE A 131 -2.05 -32.50 17.51
C ILE A 131 -1.80 -32.21 18.99
N PRO A 132 -2.01 -33.17 19.90
CA PRO A 132 -1.79 -32.97 21.32
C PRO A 132 -0.34 -32.57 21.63
N GLY A 133 -0.17 -31.51 22.42
CA GLY A 133 1.15 -31.01 22.80
C GLY A 133 1.90 -30.26 21.73
N TYR A 134 1.27 -29.96 20.59
CA TYR A 134 1.88 -29.13 19.55
C TYR A 134 2.02 -27.70 20.03
N GLU A 135 3.21 -27.12 19.88
CA GLU A 135 3.48 -25.71 20.15
C GLU A 135 3.05 -24.87 18.94
N GLN A 136 1.93 -24.17 19.07
CA GLN A 136 1.41 -23.31 18.03
C GLN A 136 2.35 -22.12 17.78
N LYS A 137 2.51 -21.77 16.51
CA LYS A 137 3.37 -20.65 16.06
C LYS A 137 2.52 -19.55 15.48
N PRO A 138 2.81 -18.28 15.77
CA PRO A 138 2.15 -17.16 15.11
C PRO A 138 2.50 -17.14 13.63
N ILE A 139 1.56 -16.67 12.80
CA ILE A 139 1.84 -16.30 11.40
C ILE A 139 2.41 -14.88 11.43
N GLU A 140 3.66 -14.74 11.05
CA GLU A 140 4.38 -13.46 11.09
C GLU A 140 4.07 -12.61 9.85
N TRP A 141 2.88 -12.02 9.84
CA TRP A 141 2.44 -11.15 8.75
C TRP A 141 3.31 -9.91 8.61
N VAL A 142 3.64 -9.55 7.38
CA VAL A 142 4.35 -8.31 7.07
C VAL A 142 3.36 -7.16 7.00
N ARG A 143 3.59 -6.13 7.80
CA ARG A 143 2.72 -4.96 7.86
C ARG A 143 2.81 -4.17 6.54
N ILE A 144 1.66 -3.94 5.89
CA ILE A 144 1.55 -3.22 4.62
C ILE A 144 1.32 -1.72 4.88
N HIS A 145 0.28 -1.40 5.64
CA HIS A 145 -0.10 -0.02 5.92
C HIS A 145 0.61 0.49 7.17
N ASN A 146 1.39 1.54 7.01
CA ASN A 146 2.13 2.19 8.09
C ASN A 146 2.03 3.71 7.95
N LEU A 147 1.45 4.36 8.96
CA LEU A 147 1.50 5.81 9.06
C LEU A 147 2.83 6.23 9.70
N PRO A 148 3.36 7.44 9.36
CA PRO A 148 4.48 8.00 10.08
C PRO A 148 4.19 8.11 11.58
N ASP A 149 5.18 7.85 12.44
CA ASP A 149 5.04 7.84 13.90
C ASP A 149 4.52 9.15 14.51
N LEU A 150 4.66 10.24 13.75
CA LEU A 150 4.13 11.56 14.14
C LEU A 150 2.59 11.70 13.95
N ALA A 151 1.96 10.78 13.23
CA ALA A 151 0.53 10.81 12.96
C ALA A 151 -0.22 9.84 13.90
N TYR A 152 -1.07 10.40 14.76
CA TYR A 152 -1.99 9.60 15.56
C TYR A 152 -3.23 9.28 14.73
N PHE A 153 -3.50 7.97 14.58
CA PHE A 153 -4.69 7.49 13.89
C PHE A 153 -5.43 6.46 14.75
N ASN A 154 -6.75 6.55 14.76
CA ASN A 154 -7.60 5.64 15.50
C ASN A 154 -8.73 5.13 14.60
N HIS A 155 -8.68 3.83 14.25
CA HIS A 155 -9.69 3.20 13.41
C HIS A 155 -11.10 3.34 14.00
N ALA A 156 -11.30 3.08 15.28
CA ALA A 156 -12.62 3.11 15.89
C ALA A 156 -13.30 4.47 15.77
N GLN A 157 -12.54 5.58 15.84
CA GLN A 157 -13.09 6.91 15.63
C GLN A 157 -13.56 7.16 14.21
N HIS A 158 -12.85 6.60 13.22
CA HIS A 158 -13.18 6.77 11.80
C HIS A 158 -14.26 5.80 11.35
N VAL A 159 -14.13 4.53 11.70
CA VAL A 159 -15.04 3.47 11.23
C VAL A 159 -16.33 3.42 12.04
N ASN A 160 -16.23 3.47 13.39
CA ASN A 160 -17.40 3.32 14.24
C ASN A 160 -18.11 4.65 14.52
N VAL A 161 -17.35 5.71 14.88
CA VAL A 161 -17.96 6.99 15.25
C VAL A 161 -18.32 7.82 14.02
N ALA A 162 -17.40 7.94 13.05
CA ALA A 162 -17.64 8.72 11.83
C ALA A 162 -18.37 7.91 10.73
N GLY A 163 -18.48 6.59 10.86
CA GLY A 163 -19.19 5.73 9.90
C GLY A 163 -18.53 5.66 8.52
N LEU A 164 -17.21 5.83 8.45
CA LEU A 164 -16.50 5.75 7.18
C LEU A 164 -16.32 4.29 6.77
N GLU A 165 -16.56 4.00 5.49
CA GLU A 165 -16.32 2.69 4.90
C GLU A 165 -14.82 2.42 4.75
N CYS A 166 -14.43 1.15 4.82
CA CYS A 166 -13.04 0.71 4.74
C CYS A 166 -12.36 1.18 3.45
N GLN A 167 -13.09 1.07 2.33
CA GLN A 167 -12.63 1.43 0.98
C GLN A 167 -12.33 2.93 0.84
N THR A 168 -12.91 3.77 1.68
CA THR A 168 -12.62 5.22 1.66
C THR A 168 -11.12 5.50 1.85
N CYS A 169 -10.43 4.65 2.63
CA CYS A 169 -9.01 4.79 2.94
C CYS A 169 -8.15 3.68 2.32
N HIS A 170 -8.67 2.44 2.26
CA HIS A 170 -7.93 1.27 1.80
C HIS A 170 -8.13 0.94 0.32
N ASP A 171 -9.00 1.69 -0.38
CA ASP A 171 -9.43 1.38 -1.74
C ASP A 171 -10.19 0.05 -1.82
N GLU A 172 -10.42 -0.46 -3.00
CA GLU A 172 -11.19 -1.69 -3.26
C GLU A 172 -10.35 -2.94 -2.94
N VAL A 173 -10.04 -3.14 -1.63
CA VAL A 173 -9.22 -4.27 -1.17
C VAL A 173 -9.84 -5.62 -1.56
N GLU A 174 -11.16 -5.67 -1.65
CA GLU A 174 -11.93 -6.83 -2.11
C GLU A 174 -11.66 -7.21 -3.57
N GLU A 175 -10.99 -6.37 -4.34
CA GLU A 175 -10.52 -6.69 -5.69
C GLU A 175 -9.04 -7.11 -5.73
N MET A 176 -8.34 -7.05 -4.60
CA MET A 176 -6.91 -7.32 -4.52
C MET A 176 -6.62 -8.80 -4.28
N GLU A 177 -5.97 -9.46 -5.24
CA GLU A 177 -5.38 -10.79 -5.04
C GLU A 177 -4.24 -10.74 -4.03
N VAL A 178 -3.35 -9.77 -4.17
CA VAL A 178 -2.28 -9.46 -3.21
C VAL A 178 -2.49 -8.06 -2.69
N ALA A 179 -2.69 -7.91 -1.40
CA ALA A 179 -2.89 -6.62 -0.78
C ALA A 179 -1.62 -5.74 -0.86
N TYR A 180 -1.80 -4.47 -1.16
CA TYR A 180 -0.72 -3.50 -1.24
C TYR A 180 -1.13 -2.16 -0.62
N GLN A 181 -0.16 -1.36 -0.23
CA GLN A 181 -0.43 -0.02 0.29
C GLN A 181 -0.89 0.90 -0.85
N HIS A 182 -2.14 1.31 -0.81
CA HIS A 182 -2.68 2.23 -1.79
C HIS A 182 -2.15 3.66 -1.60
N SER A 183 -2.06 4.41 -2.72
CA SER A 183 -1.48 5.75 -2.76
C SER A 183 -2.25 6.81 -1.98
N LYS A 184 -3.53 6.60 -1.70
CA LYS A 184 -4.38 7.58 -0.98
C LYS A 184 -3.96 7.81 0.46
N LEU A 185 -3.27 6.84 1.08
CA LEU A 185 -2.72 6.95 2.45
C LEU A 185 -1.33 7.58 2.51
N THR A 186 -0.88 8.21 1.45
CA THR A 186 0.37 8.96 1.43
C THR A 186 0.21 10.30 2.18
N MET A 187 1.33 10.98 2.47
CA MET A 187 1.32 12.31 3.13
C MET A 187 0.48 13.38 2.42
N GLY A 188 -0.16 13.05 1.31
CA GLY A 188 -1.31 13.77 0.75
C GLY A 188 -2.61 13.61 1.54
N TRP A 189 -2.53 13.12 2.78
CA TRP A 189 -3.70 12.91 3.67
C TRP A 189 -4.54 14.15 3.90
N PHE A 190 -3.99 15.34 3.76
CA PHE A 190 -4.81 16.54 3.65
C PHE A 190 -5.76 16.51 2.44
N ASN A 191 -5.42 15.78 1.37
CA ASN A 191 -6.29 15.62 0.20
C ASN A 191 -7.17 14.37 0.26
N SER A 192 -6.96 13.48 1.21
CA SER A 192 -7.73 12.23 1.35
C SER A 192 -8.79 12.30 2.46
N CYS A 193 -8.66 13.27 3.38
CA CYS A 193 -9.61 13.48 4.48
C CYS A 193 -10.49 14.72 4.30
N PHE A 194 -10.33 15.49 3.19
CA PHE A 194 -11.17 16.68 2.90
C PHE A 194 -11.65 16.67 1.46
#